data_84b136427f9693e999895055c815b848
#
_entry.id   84b136427f9693e999895055c815b848
#
_cell.length_a   1.000
_cell.length_b   1.000
_cell.length_c   1.000
_cell.angle_alpha   90.00
_cell.angle_beta   90.00
_cell.angle_gamma   90.00
#
_symmetry.space_group_name_H-M   'P 1'
#
loop_
_entity.id
_entity.type
_entity.pdbx_description
1 polymer ?
#
loop_
_entity_poly.entity_id
_entity_poly.type
_entity_poly.pdbx_seq_one_letter_code
_entity_poly.pdbx_strand_id
1 'polypeptide(L)'
;MINCFDGKWAFLSNFYWNEIEHEGIVYPTNEHFFQAMKTLDNDERRQIANCLTPGQAKRMGRRVALRSDWENVKEDVMLLGLCLKFADEQLADWLLETGDEELVEGTTWHDNEWGNCSCSKCANIEGKNKLGKLLMRVRDMIKEERGLA
;
A
#
# COMPACT_ATOMS: atom_id res chain seq x y z
N MET A 1 -4.64 -7.88 17.28
CA MET A 1 -4.76 -7.81 15.82
C MET A 1 -5.40 -6.48 15.40
N ILE A 2 -4.79 -5.81 14.44
CA ILE A 2 -5.33 -4.59 13.85
C ILE A 2 -5.86 -4.98 12.47
N ASN A 3 -7.18 -4.96 12.31
CA ASN A 3 -7.84 -5.42 11.08
C ASN A 3 -8.71 -4.36 10.40
N CYS A 4 -8.50 -3.11 10.75
CA CYS A 4 -9.23 -1.97 10.20
C CYS A 4 -8.24 -0.81 10.06
N PHE A 5 -7.92 -0.44 8.82
CA PHE A 5 -6.97 0.64 8.56
C PHE A 5 -7.69 1.97 8.41
N ASP A 6 -8.39 2.35 9.48
CA ASP A 6 -9.10 3.62 9.59
C ASP A 6 -8.89 4.25 10.98
N GLY A 7 -9.47 5.41 11.22
CA GLY A 7 -9.32 6.13 12.49
C GLY A 7 -7.83 6.35 12.80
N LYS A 8 -7.40 5.96 14.00
CA LYS A 8 -5.99 6.09 14.39
C LYS A 8 -5.04 5.19 13.60
N TRP A 9 -5.57 4.16 12.92
CA TRP A 9 -4.81 3.23 12.10
C TRP A 9 -4.85 3.59 10.60
N ALA A 10 -5.44 4.73 10.25
CA ALA A 10 -5.57 5.17 8.85
C ALA A 10 -4.22 5.25 8.14
N PHE A 11 -3.15 5.56 8.86
CA PHE A 11 -1.81 5.67 8.28
C PHE A 11 -1.30 4.35 7.69
N LEU A 12 -1.90 3.22 8.06
CA LEU A 12 -1.57 1.90 7.49
C LEU A 12 -2.19 1.70 6.11
N SER A 13 -3.23 2.45 5.77
CA SER A 13 -3.90 2.35 4.48
C SER A 13 -3.06 2.95 3.36
N ASN A 14 -3.10 2.33 2.18
CA ASN A 14 -2.51 2.92 0.98
C ASN A 14 -3.20 4.22 0.55
N PHE A 15 -4.42 4.47 1.05
CA PHE A 15 -5.17 5.69 0.76
C PHE A 15 -4.77 6.87 1.63
N TYR A 16 -3.93 6.64 2.64
CA TYR A 16 -3.48 7.69 3.54
C TYR A 16 -2.65 8.74 2.80
N TRP A 17 -2.96 10.00 3.03
CA TRP A 17 -2.31 11.12 2.35
C TRP A 17 -0.90 11.32 2.90
N ASN A 18 0.10 10.92 2.10
CA ASN A 18 1.51 11.06 2.44
C ASN A 18 2.30 11.01 1.12
N GLU A 19 2.87 12.14 0.75
CA GLU A 19 3.56 12.27 -0.54
C GLU A 19 4.76 11.35 -0.64
N ILE A 20 4.88 10.71 -1.80
CA ILE A 20 6.00 9.83 -2.15
C ILE A 20 6.60 10.35 -3.46
N GLU A 21 7.89 10.63 -3.47
CA GLU A 21 8.60 10.98 -4.69
C GLU A 21 9.35 9.77 -5.23
N HIS A 22 9.19 9.51 -6.52
CA HIS A 22 9.91 8.43 -7.20
C HIS A 22 10.16 8.82 -8.65
N GLU A 23 11.43 8.76 -9.07
CA GLU A 23 11.87 9.09 -10.43
C GLU A 23 11.32 10.44 -10.95
N GLY A 24 11.33 11.44 -10.06
CA GLY A 24 10.94 12.81 -10.38
C GLY A 24 9.44 13.08 -10.38
N ILE A 25 8.62 12.12 -10.01
CA ILE A 25 7.16 12.30 -9.91
C ILE A 25 6.76 12.18 -8.44
N VAL A 26 5.93 13.15 -7.97
CA VAL A 26 5.39 13.14 -6.61
C VAL A 26 4.00 12.53 -6.63
N TYR A 27 3.81 11.48 -5.84
CA TYR A 27 2.53 10.78 -5.71
C TYR A 27 1.90 11.11 -4.37
N PRO A 28 0.62 11.55 -4.34
CA PRO A 28 -0.03 11.97 -3.09
C PRO A 28 -0.22 10.85 -2.06
N THR A 29 -0.37 9.62 -2.51
CA THR A 29 -0.56 8.45 -1.64
C THR A 29 0.17 7.25 -2.21
N ASN A 30 0.36 6.22 -1.39
CA ASN A 30 0.93 4.97 -1.89
C ASN A 30 0.03 4.30 -2.95
N GLU A 31 -1.29 4.51 -2.87
CA GLU A 31 -2.20 3.99 -3.90
C GLU A 31 -1.92 4.63 -5.26
N HIS A 32 -1.70 5.96 -5.31
CA HIS A 32 -1.31 6.64 -6.55
C HIS A 32 -0.02 6.03 -7.11
N PHE A 33 0.98 5.85 -6.26
CA PHE A 33 2.26 5.26 -6.65
C PHE A 33 2.08 3.85 -7.21
N PHE A 34 1.38 3.00 -6.47
CA PHE A 34 1.16 1.61 -6.86
C PHE A 34 0.46 1.51 -8.22
N GLN A 35 -0.58 2.31 -8.41
CA GLN A 35 -1.32 2.31 -9.68
C GLN A 35 -0.46 2.84 -10.83
N ALA A 36 0.34 3.88 -10.59
CA ALA A 36 1.24 4.43 -11.61
C ALA A 36 2.30 3.44 -12.06
N MET A 37 2.77 2.59 -11.15
CA MET A 37 3.79 1.60 -11.49
C MET A 37 3.28 0.47 -12.38
N LYS A 38 1.98 0.38 -12.62
CA LYS A 38 1.39 -0.56 -13.57
C LYS A 38 1.79 -0.27 -15.01
N THR A 39 2.15 0.96 -15.31
CA THR A 39 2.57 1.38 -16.64
C THR A 39 4.04 1.83 -16.66
N LEU A 40 4.68 1.69 -17.80
CA LEU A 40 6.04 2.21 -18.03
C LEU A 40 6.02 3.59 -18.69
N ASP A 41 4.83 4.09 -19.07
CA ASP A 41 4.66 5.38 -19.71
C ASP A 41 4.64 6.51 -18.68
N ASN A 42 5.60 7.42 -18.75
CA ASN A 42 5.71 8.51 -17.79
C ASN A 42 4.54 9.51 -17.87
N ASP A 43 3.92 9.68 -19.01
CA ASP A 43 2.75 10.55 -19.13
C ASP A 43 1.56 9.95 -18.42
N GLU A 44 1.36 8.64 -18.54
CA GLU A 44 0.31 7.94 -17.77
C GLU A 44 0.61 7.99 -16.28
N ARG A 45 1.86 7.84 -15.86
CA ARG A 45 2.25 7.95 -14.44
C ARG A 45 1.93 9.33 -13.88
N ARG A 46 2.19 10.40 -14.65
CA ARG A 46 1.86 11.78 -14.23
C ARG A 46 0.36 12.00 -14.15
N GLN A 47 -0.42 11.43 -15.08
CA GLN A 47 -1.87 11.51 -15.03
C GLN A 47 -2.41 10.87 -13.76
N ILE A 48 -1.89 9.71 -13.38
CA ILE A 48 -2.28 9.06 -12.13
C ILE A 48 -1.87 9.91 -10.93
N ALA A 49 -0.64 10.44 -10.91
CA ALA A 49 -0.17 11.30 -9.82
C ALA A 49 -1.06 12.53 -9.64
N ASN A 50 -1.67 13.03 -10.71
CA ASN A 50 -2.54 14.20 -10.70
C ASN A 50 -3.99 13.89 -10.35
N CYS A 51 -4.36 12.63 -10.14
CA CYS A 51 -5.70 12.28 -9.68
C CYS A 51 -5.97 12.92 -8.32
N LEU A 52 -7.18 13.45 -8.13
CA LEU A 52 -7.55 14.17 -6.91
C LEU A 52 -7.69 13.25 -5.70
N THR A 53 -8.01 11.99 -5.92
CA THR A 53 -8.22 11.01 -4.85
C THR A 53 -7.54 9.69 -5.18
N PRO A 54 -7.18 8.89 -4.15
CA PRO A 54 -6.64 7.55 -4.41
C PRO A 54 -7.65 6.64 -5.10
N GLY A 55 -8.96 6.85 -4.90
CA GLY A 55 -9.99 6.11 -5.63
C GLY A 55 -9.97 6.39 -7.11
N GLN A 56 -9.77 7.64 -7.52
CA GLN A 56 -9.60 8.00 -8.94
C GLN A 56 -8.33 7.38 -9.52
N ALA A 57 -7.25 7.39 -8.77
CA ALA A 57 -5.99 6.75 -9.18
C ALA A 57 -6.22 5.25 -9.43
N LYS A 58 -6.95 4.59 -8.55
CA LYS A 58 -7.29 3.17 -8.68
C LYS A 58 -8.10 2.89 -9.95
N ARG A 59 -9.08 3.74 -10.25
CA ARG A 59 -9.88 3.61 -11.48
C ARG A 59 -9.02 3.83 -12.73
N MET A 60 -8.17 4.85 -12.72
CA MET A 60 -7.28 5.12 -13.84
C MET A 60 -6.27 4.00 -14.05
N GLY A 61 -5.82 3.36 -13.00
CA GLY A 61 -4.90 2.23 -13.07
C GLY A 61 -5.46 1.04 -13.86
N ARG A 62 -6.78 0.94 -14.03
CA ARG A 62 -7.41 -0.09 -14.85
C ARG A 62 -7.35 0.23 -16.35
N ARG A 63 -6.99 1.45 -16.71
CA ARG A 63 -7.03 1.94 -18.11
C ARG A 63 -5.65 2.15 -18.72
N VAL A 64 -4.60 2.15 -17.90
CA VAL A 64 -3.24 2.36 -18.39
C VAL A 64 -2.73 1.13 -19.14
N ALA A 65 -1.70 1.33 -19.96
CA ALA A 65 -1.02 0.24 -20.65
C ALA A 65 -0.26 -0.60 -19.60
N LEU A 66 -0.82 -1.74 -19.25
CA LEU A 66 -0.25 -2.62 -18.22
C LEU A 66 1.09 -3.19 -18.69
N ARG A 67 2.14 -2.98 -17.89
CA ARG A 67 3.45 -3.57 -18.18
C ARG A 67 3.33 -5.10 -18.16
N SER A 68 4.07 -5.76 -19.07
CA SER A 68 3.95 -7.19 -19.27
C SER A 68 4.39 -8.03 -18.07
N ASP A 69 5.26 -7.49 -17.22
CA ASP A 69 5.81 -8.15 -16.04
C ASP A 69 5.07 -7.84 -14.75
N TRP A 70 3.89 -7.18 -14.81
CA TRP A 70 3.19 -6.70 -13.63
C TRP A 70 2.99 -7.79 -12.57
N GLU A 71 2.52 -8.96 -12.96
CA GLU A 71 2.28 -10.03 -11.99
C GLU A 71 3.55 -10.49 -11.28
N ASN A 72 4.71 -10.31 -11.91
CA ASN A 72 5.99 -10.68 -11.31
C ASN A 72 6.57 -9.60 -10.41
N VAL A 73 6.18 -8.33 -10.60
CA VAL A 73 6.81 -7.19 -9.89
C VAL A 73 5.89 -6.50 -8.90
N LYS A 74 4.59 -6.76 -8.94
CA LYS A 74 3.61 -6.00 -8.14
C LYS A 74 3.87 -6.04 -6.63
N GLU A 75 4.33 -7.15 -6.09
CA GLU A 75 4.63 -7.24 -4.66
C GLU A 75 5.89 -6.45 -4.32
N ASP A 76 6.90 -6.49 -5.19
CA ASP A 76 8.11 -5.68 -5.02
C ASP A 76 7.79 -4.19 -5.12
N VAL A 77 6.88 -3.82 -6.02
CA VAL A 77 6.40 -2.43 -6.15
C VAL A 77 5.70 -1.98 -4.88
N MET A 78 4.81 -2.81 -4.34
CA MET A 78 4.13 -2.49 -3.08
C MET A 78 5.14 -2.33 -1.95
N LEU A 79 6.10 -3.22 -1.84
CA LEU A 79 7.15 -3.12 -0.83
C LEU A 79 7.94 -1.81 -0.98
N LEU A 80 8.33 -1.47 -2.20
CA LEU A 80 9.04 -0.22 -2.47
C LEU A 80 8.21 0.99 -2.02
N GLY A 81 6.94 1.03 -2.40
CA GLY A 81 6.03 2.11 -2.00
C GLY A 81 5.93 2.25 -0.49
N LEU A 82 5.82 1.13 0.22
CA LEU A 82 5.78 1.14 1.69
C LEU A 82 7.09 1.62 2.29
N CYS A 83 8.23 1.21 1.73
CA CYS A 83 9.53 1.70 2.20
C CYS A 83 9.66 3.21 2.01
N LEU A 84 9.20 3.73 0.88
CA LEU A 84 9.20 5.17 0.62
C LEU A 84 8.25 5.92 1.57
N LYS A 85 7.08 5.38 1.80
CA LYS A 85 6.08 5.96 2.72
C LYS A 85 6.61 6.02 4.15
N PHE A 86 7.15 4.92 4.63
CA PHE A 86 7.62 4.79 6.02
C PHE A 86 9.06 5.29 6.21
N ALA A 87 9.68 5.88 5.17
CA ALA A 87 10.87 6.70 5.35
C ALA A 87 10.55 7.99 6.12
N ASP A 88 9.30 8.41 6.16
CA ASP A 88 8.82 9.48 7.04
C ASP A 88 8.96 9.00 8.50
N GLU A 89 9.71 9.75 9.31
CA GLU A 89 10.01 9.34 10.69
C GLU A 89 8.77 9.22 11.56
N GLN A 90 7.79 10.11 11.39
CA GLN A 90 6.57 10.05 12.18
C GLN A 90 5.75 8.80 11.85
N LEU A 91 5.63 8.47 10.57
CA LEU A 91 4.91 7.27 10.15
C LEU A 91 5.66 6.02 10.61
N ALA A 92 6.99 6.02 10.55
CA ALA A 92 7.80 4.92 11.06
C ALA A 92 7.59 4.73 12.57
N ASP A 93 7.55 5.82 13.33
CA ASP A 93 7.28 5.76 14.77
C ASP A 93 5.91 5.14 15.04
N TRP A 94 4.88 5.56 14.32
CA TRP A 94 3.54 5.02 14.49
C TRP A 94 3.48 3.54 14.11
N LEU A 95 4.21 3.14 13.08
CA LEU A 95 4.26 1.71 12.71
C LEU A 95 4.92 0.89 13.81
N LEU A 96 6.01 1.39 14.40
CA LEU A 96 6.66 0.72 15.52
C LEU A 96 5.76 0.64 16.75
N GLU A 97 4.90 1.64 16.97
CA GLU A 97 3.94 1.64 18.09
C GLU A 97 2.90 0.52 17.98
N THR A 98 2.72 -0.06 16.80
CA THR A 98 1.85 -1.24 16.65
C THR A 98 2.46 -2.48 17.30
N GLY A 99 3.71 -2.43 17.72
CA GLY A 99 4.39 -3.51 18.43
C GLY A 99 4.51 -4.78 17.60
N ASP A 100 3.99 -5.88 18.15
CA ASP A 100 3.98 -7.18 17.47
C ASP A 100 2.58 -7.57 16.99
N GLU A 101 1.66 -6.60 16.95
CA GLU A 101 0.29 -6.87 16.49
C GLU A 101 0.27 -7.37 15.05
N GLU A 102 -0.59 -8.33 14.78
CA GLU A 102 -0.88 -8.75 13.42
C GLU A 102 -1.62 -7.63 12.71
N LEU A 103 -1.14 -7.26 11.51
CA LEU A 103 -1.74 -6.22 10.70
C LEU A 103 -2.48 -6.85 9.53
N VAL A 104 -3.78 -6.57 9.43
CA VAL A 104 -4.63 -7.14 8.39
C VAL A 104 -5.39 -6.01 7.69
N GLU A 105 -5.25 -5.92 6.37
CA GLU A 105 -6.06 -5.03 5.55
C GLU A 105 -7.48 -5.62 5.48
N GLY A 106 -8.34 -5.21 6.41
CA GLY A 106 -9.74 -5.63 6.43
C GLY A 106 -10.51 -4.92 5.33
N THR A 107 -11.15 -5.69 4.46
CA THR A 107 -11.94 -5.15 3.34
C THR A 107 -13.37 -5.66 3.40
N THR A 108 -14.26 -5.00 2.63
CA THR A 108 -15.65 -5.44 2.41
C THR A 108 -15.98 -5.54 0.93
N TRP A 109 -14.99 -5.24 0.07
CA TRP A 109 -15.16 -5.13 -1.39
C TRP A 109 -14.48 -6.26 -2.16
N HIS A 110 -14.36 -7.44 -1.54
CA HIS A 110 -13.84 -8.67 -2.14
C HIS A 110 -12.34 -8.66 -2.46
N ASP A 111 -11.57 -7.78 -1.83
CA ASP A 111 -10.11 -7.81 -1.96
C ASP A 111 -9.54 -8.87 -1.01
N ASN A 112 -9.30 -10.04 -1.53
CA ASN A 112 -8.66 -11.15 -0.83
C ASN A 112 -7.22 -11.39 -1.29
N GLU A 113 -6.67 -10.50 -2.08
CA GLU A 113 -5.25 -10.52 -2.45
C GLU A 113 -4.43 -9.64 -1.49
N TRP A 114 -4.69 -8.34 -1.48
CA TRP A 114 -3.97 -7.41 -0.60
C TRP A 114 -4.53 -7.38 0.81
N GLY A 115 -5.77 -7.76 0.97
CA GLY A 115 -6.45 -7.77 2.25
C GLY A 115 -7.17 -9.09 2.53
N ASN A 116 -8.13 -8.99 3.42
CA ASN A 116 -9.01 -10.08 3.81
C ASN A 116 -10.45 -9.53 3.91
N CYS A 117 -11.32 -9.99 3.02
CA CYS A 117 -12.68 -9.49 2.95
C CYS A 117 -13.58 -10.19 3.98
N SER A 118 -14.33 -9.40 4.74
CA SER A 118 -15.24 -9.88 5.78
C SER A 118 -16.70 -9.97 5.34
N CYS A 119 -17.01 -9.70 4.07
CA CYS A 119 -18.40 -9.78 3.59
C CYS A 119 -18.91 -11.22 3.58
N SER A 120 -20.24 -11.37 3.52
CA SER A 120 -20.88 -12.71 3.57
C SER A 120 -20.46 -13.61 2.40
N LYS A 121 -20.19 -13.04 1.23
CA LYS A 121 -19.74 -13.82 0.05
C LYS A 121 -18.34 -14.36 0.22
N CYS A 122 -17.49 -13.70 1.01
CA CYS A 122 -16.11 -14.10 1.24
C CYS A 122 -15.90 -14.80 2.58
N ALA A 123 -16.97 -15.16 3.28
CA ALA A 123 -16.89 -15.72 4.63
C ALA A 123 -16.00 -16.99 4.73
N ASN A 124 -15.96 -17.80 3.67
CA ASN A 124 -15.16 -19.02 3.63
C ASN A 124 -13.84 -18.87 2.88
N ILE A 125 -13.47 -17.63 2.53
CA ILE A 125 -12.22 -17.33 1.83
C ILE A 125 -11.24 -16.75 2.83
N GLU A 126 -10.08 -17.38 2.98
CA GLU A 126 -8.98 -16.78 3.72
C GLU A 126 -8.24 -15.83 2.77
N GLY A 127 -8.31 -14.53 3.03
CA GLY A 127 -7.60 -13.53 2.24
C GLY A 127 -6.10 -13.67 2.43
N LYS A 128 -5.35 -13.36 1.37
CA LYS A 128 -3.88 -13.46 1.38
C LYS A 128 -3.23 -12.37 2.24
N ASN A 129 -3.91 -11.25 2.45
CA ASN A 129 -3.43 -10.14 3.28
C ASN A 129 -2.00 -9.71 2.92
N LYS A 130 -1.70 -9.60 1.65
CA LYS A 130 -0.34 -9.25 1.20
C LYS A 130 0.11 -7.90 1.73
N LEU A 131 -0.79 -6.91 1.78
CA LEU A 131 -0.45 -5.59 2.32
C LEU A 131 -0.09 -5.67 3.81
N GLY A 132 -0.90 -6.34 4.61
CA GLY A 132 -0.61 -6.51 6.03
C GLY A 132 0.71 -7.22 6.27
N LYS A 133 1.00 -8.26 5.50
CA LYS A 133 2.27 -8.99 5.60
C LYS A 133 3.47 -8.12 5.24
N LEU A 134 3.35 -7.29 4.20
CA LEU A 134 4.41 -6.37 3.82
C LEU A 134 4.60 -5.25 4.85
N LEU A 135 3.50 -4.75 5.44
CA LEU A 135 3.59 -3.78 6.54
C LEU A 135 4.36 -4.35 7.73
N MET A 136 4.07 -5.58 8.12
CA MET A 136 4.79 -6.25 9.21
C MET A 136 6.27 -6.44 8.86
N ARG A 137 6.56 -6.76 7.61
CA ARG A 137 7.94 -6.85 7.12
C ARG A 137 8.68 -5.52 7.18
N VAL A 138 8.03 -4.44 6.75
CA VAL A 138 8.61 -3.09 6.83
C VAL A 138 8.83 -2.70 8.29
N ARG A 139 7.90 -3.04 9.17
CA ARG A 139 8.08 -2.82 10.61
C ARG A 139 9.33 -3.50 11.15
N ASP A 140 9.57 -4.75 10.77
CA ASP A 140 10.78 -5.48 11.16
C ASP A 140 12.04 -4.84 10.58
N MET A 141 12.00 -4.39 9.32
CA MET A 141 13.12 -3.70 8.69
C MET A 141 13.48 -2.41 9.44
N ILE A 142 12.48 -1.65 9.87
CA ILE A 142 12.69 -0.42 10.65
C ILE A 142 13.31 -0.74 12.01
N LYS A 143 12.83 -1.80 12.67
CA LYS A 143 13.41 -2.25 13.94
C LYS A 143 14.88 -2.57 13.80
N GLU A 144 15.25 -3.34 12.77
CA GLU A 144 16.65 -3.68 12.50
C GLU A 144 17.48 -2.44 12.24
N GLU A 145 16.99 -1.54 11.38
CA GLU A 145 17.70 -0.33 11.01
C GLU A 145 17.95 0.58 12.21
N ARG A 146 17.02 0.60 13.16
CA ARG A 146 17.15 1.40 14.40
C ARG A 146 17.84 0.64 15.53
N GLY A 147 18.26 -0.59 15.32
CA GLY A 147 18.92 -1.40 16.35
C GLY A 147 17.99 -1.84 17.46
N LEU A 148 16.70 -1.99 17.18
CA LEU A 148 15.66 -2.38 18.17
C LEU A 148 15.33 -3.87 18.13
N ALA A 149 15.81 -4.60 17.14
CA ALA A 149 15.50 -6.02 16.97
C ALA A 149 16.46 -6.89 17.77
#